data_12cff5880be40cca63957c47fdf3cf58
#
_entry.id   12cff5880be40cca63957c47fdf3cf58
#
_cell.length_a   1.000
_cell.length_b   1.000
_cell.length_c   1.000
_cell.angle_alpha   90.00
_cell.angle_beta   90.00
_cell.angle_gamma   90.00
#
_symmetry.space_group_name_H-M   'P 1'
#
loop_
_entity.id
_entity.type
_entity.pdbx_description
1 polymer ?
#
loop_
_entity_poly.entity_id
_entity_poly.type
_entity_poly.pdbx_seq_one_letter_code
_entity_poly.pdbx_strand_id
1 'polypeptide(L)'
;MLSDETITAIADELVEAGRTRVPVERLTARYPDMNVQDSYRVQDLWRRRSEANGRRLAGRKIGLTSRTMQAAVGITEPDYGIIFDDMVLENGSIIPWDEFTHPRVEVELAFVLGKSISG
;
A
#
# COMPACT_ATOMS: atom_id res chain seq x y z
N MET A 1 13.73 -15.25 -2.30
CA MET A 1 13.32 -14.45 -1.12
C MET A 1 14.41 -13.46 -0.80
N LEU A 2 14.05 -12.17 -0.64
CA LEU A 2 15.01 -11.11 -0.34
C LEU A 2 15.52 -11.19 1.10
N SER A 3 16.74 -10.68 1.35
CA SER A 3 17.29 -10.59 2.71
C SER A 3 16.53 -9.56 3.56
N ASP A 4 16.61 -9.69 4.89
CA ASP A 4 15.99 -8.72 5.82
C ASP A 4 16.58 -7.32 5.65
N GLU A 5 17.86 -7.22 5.33
CA GLU A 5 18.51 -5.94 5.04
C GLU A 5 17.91 -5.27 3.80
N THR A 6 17.71 -6.03 2.72
CA THR A 6 17.08 -5.53 1.50
C THR A 6 15.62 -5.11 1.74
N ILE A 7 14.84 -5.91 2.48
CA ILE A 7 13.47 -5.57 2.88
C ILE A 7 13.43 -4.26 3.67
N THR A 8 14.36 -4.10 4.60
CA THR A 8 14.48 -2.88 5.41
C THR A 8 14.78 -1.66 4.54
N ALA A 9 15.77 -1.76 3.65
CA ALA A 9 16.13 -0.67 2.75
C ALA A 9 14.96 -0.25 1.84
N ILE A 10 14.22 -1.21 1.29
CA ILE A 10 13.04 -0.93 0.45
C ILE A 10 11.94 -0.24 1.27
N ALA A 11 11.68 -0.70 2.49
CA ALA A 11 10.66 -0.09 3.34
C ALA A 11 11.01 1.36 3.72
N ASP A 12 12.27 1.63 4.02
CA ASP A 12 12.76 2.98 4.32
C ASP A 12 12.68 3.90 3.09
N GLU A 13 13.03 3.38 1.91
CA GLU A 13 12.88 4.10 0.65
C GLU A 13 11.41 4.47 0.36
N LEU A 14 10.46 3.56 0.62
CA LEU A 14 9.03 3.82 0.45
C LEU A 14 8.50 4.87 1.44
N VAL A 15 8.98 4.87 2.68
CA VAL A 15 8.65 5.94 3.65
C VAL A 15 9.15 7.29 3.13
N GLU A 16 10.38 7.35 2.65
CA GLU A 16 10.96 8.58 2.12
C GLU A 16 10.25 9.03 0.83
N ALA A 17 9.90 8.11 -0.06
CA ALA A 17 9.12 8.42 -1.26
C ALA A 17 7.75 9.05 -0.93
N GLY A 18 7.08 8.56 0.11
CA GLY A 18 5.84 9.16 0.61
C GLY A 18 6.03 10.58 1.13
N ARG A 19 7.17 10.85 1.79
CA ARG A 19 7.51 12.17 2.32
C ARG A 19 7.90 13.16 1.23
N THR A 20 8.71 12.73 0.27
CA THR A 20 9.29 13.59 -0.80
C THR A 20 8.40 13.67 -2.03
N ARG A 21 7.44 12.74 -2.17
CA ARG A 21 6.63 12.54 -3.39
C ARG A 21 7.45 12.22 -4.64
N VAL A 22 8.66 11.73 -4.45
CA VAL A 22 9.51 11.21 -5.52
C VAL A 22 9.22 9.71 -5.66
N PRO A 23 8.69 9.26 -6.81
CA PRO A 23 8.36 7.86 -6.99
C PRO A 23 9.63 7.00 -6.99
N VAL A 24 9.53 5.81 -6.42
CA VAL A 24 10.59 4.80 -6.51
C VAL A 24 10.52 4.08 -7.86
N GLU A 25 11.68 3.62 -8.32
CA GLU A 25 11.74 2.72 -9.47
C GLU A 25 11.00 1.42 -9.15
N ARG A 26 10.42 0.79 -10.19
CA ARG A 26 9.70 -0.48 -10.03
C ARG A 26 10.58 -1.51 -9.31
N LEU A 27 10.14 -1.94 -8.14
CA LEU A 27 10.91 -2.86 -7.29
C LEU A 27 11.24 -4.20 -7.98
N THR A 28 10.30 -4.75 -8.75
CA THR A 28 10.53 -5.99 -9.50
C THR A 28 11.52 -5.84 -10.67
N ALA A 29 11.81 -4.62 -11.12
CA ALA A 29 12.89 -4.37 -12.08
C ALA A 29 14.25 -4.36 -11.37
N ARG A 30 14.32 -3.81 -10.16
CA ARG A 30 15.54 -3.78 -9.33
C ARG A 30 15.83 -5.11 -8.64
N TYR A 31 14.78 -5.85 -8.29
CA TYR A 31 14.84 -7.13 -7.57
C TYR A 31 14.01 -8.18 -8.31
N PRO A 32 14.53 -8.78 -9.40
CA PRO A 32 13.76 -9.73 -10.21
C PRO A 32 13.31 -10.99 -9.43
N ASP A 33 14.01 -11.35 -8.37
CA ASP A 33 13.69 -12.50 -7.50
C ASP A 33 12.69 -12.16 -6.38
N MET A 34 12.19 -10.92 -6.34
CA MET A 34 11.18 -10.49 -5.37
C MET A 34 9.86 -11.23 -5.62
N ASN A 35 9.32 -11.82 -4.57
CA ASN A 35 8.06 -12.55 -4.62
C ASN A 35 6.96 -11.83 -3.80
N VAL A 36 5.73 -12.36 -3.85
CA VAL A 36 4.57 -11.80 -3.14
C VAL A 36 4.80 -11.72 -1.63
N GLN A 37 5.45 -12.73 -1.05
CA GLN A 37 5.74 -12.74 0.39
C GLN A 37 6.71 -11.61 0.76
N ASP A 38 7.73 -11.37 -0.07
CA ASP A 38 8.65 -10.24 0.12
C ASP A 38 7.92 -8.90 0.06
N SER A 39 6.94 -8.75 -0.85
CA SER A 39 6.12 -7.55 -0.95
C SER A 39 5.34 -7.27 0.33
N TYR A 40 4.75 -8.29 0.94
CA TYR A 40 4.04 -8.14 2.22
C TYR A 40 4.98 -7.91 3.41
N ARG A 41 6.19 -8.46 3.39
CA ARG A 41 7.22 -8.13 4.40
C ARG A 41 7.61 -6.65 4.32
N VAL A 42 7.81 -6.14 3.11
CA VAL A 42 8.07 -4.70 2.89
C VAL A 42 6.88 -3.86 3.39
N GLN A 43 5.64 -4.22 3.02
CA GLN A 43 4.44 -3.51 3.46
C GLN A 43 4.29 -3.50 4.99
N ASP A 44 4.54 -4.62 5.67
CA ASP A 44 4.45 -4.68 7.13
C ASP A 44 5.50 -3.78 7.79
N LEU A 45 6.73 -3.79 7.29
CA LEU A 45 7.77 -2.93 7.82
C LEU A 45 7.50 -1.44 7.55
N TRP A 46 7.04 -1.10 6.34
CA TRP A 46 6.58 0.25 6.00
C TRP A 46 5.43 0.70 6.92
N ARG A 47 4.46 -0.19 7.22
CA ARG A 47 3.39 0.08 8.17
C ARG A 47 3.94 0.40 9.56
N ARG A 48 4.82 -0.46 10.10
CA ARG A 48 5.43 -0.24 11.43
C ARG A 48 6.21 1.08 11.51
N ARG A 49 6.95 1.44 10.45
CA ARG A 49 7.64 2.72 10.35
C ARG A 49 6.67 3.90 10.37
N SER A 50 5.59 3.77 9.60
CA SER A 50 4.54 4.80 9.55
C SER A 50 3.85 4.98 10.89
N GLU A 51 3.54 3.89 11.60
CA GLU A 51 2.97 3.92 12.95
C GLU A 51 3.95 4.54 13.96
N ALA A 52 5.23 4.23 13.88
CA ALA A 52 6.28 4.85 14.71
C ALA A 52 6.39 6.36 14.47
N ASN A 53 6.04 6.84 13.28
CA ASN A 53 5.94 8.25 12.91
C ASN A 53 4.57 8.88 13.24
N GLY A 54 3.73 8.20 14.01
CA GLY A 54 2.48 8.74 14.57
C GLY A 54 1.22 8.49 13.72
N ARG A 55 1.31 7.79 12.58
CA ARG A 55 0.13 7.40 11.78
C ARG A 55 -0.61 6.27 12.48
N ARG A 56 -1.93 6.22 12.31
CA ARG A 56 -2.77 5.18 12.92
C ARG A 56 -3.47 4.38 11.83
N LEU A 57 -3.48 3.06 11.99
CA LEU A 57 -4.22 2.17 11.11
C LEU A 57 -5.72 2.48 11.20
N ALA A 58 -6.33 2.89 10.08
CA ALA A 58 -7.76 3.15 9.97
C ALA A 58 -8.51 1.98 9.30
N GLY A 59 -7.86 1.27 8.38
CA GLY A 59 -8.51 0.19 7.65
C GLY A 59 -7.59 -0.53 6.68
N ARG A 60 -8.22 -1.30 5.80
CA ARG A 60 -7.54 -2.04 4.74
C ARG A 60 -8.32 -1.89 3.44
N LYS A 61 -7.62 -1.89 2.33
CA LYS A 61 -8.21 -2.02 1.00
C LYS A 61 -7.93 -3.41 0.43
N ILE A 62 -8.82 -3.90 -0.41
CA ILE A 62 -8.64 -5.13 -1.18
C ILE A 62 -8.54 -4.72 -2.65
N GLY A 63 -7.47 -5.13 -3.30
CA GLY A 63 -7.24 -4.90 -4.73
C GLY A 63 -7.35 -6.18 -5.54
N LEU A 64 -7.32 -6.05 -6.87
CA LEU A 64 -7.33 -7.18 -7.82
C LEU A 64 -8.49 -8.16 -7.60
N THR A 65 -9.69 -7.66 -7.30
CA THR A 65 -10.89 -8.49 -7.07
C THR A 65 -11.47 -9.04 -8.36
N SER A 66 -11.14 -8.44 -9.52
CA SER A 66 -11.62 -8.87 -10.84
C SER A 66 -10.68 -9.91 -11.45
N ARG A 67 -11.23 -11.06 -11.88
CA ARG A 67 -10.47 -12.09 -12.61
C ARG A 67 -9.82 -11.56 -13.89
N THR A 68 -10.47 -10.62 -14.58
CA THR A 68 -9.91 -9.98 -15.77
C THR A 68 -8.65 -9.19 -15.44
N MET A 69 -8.68 -8.42 -14.35
CA MET A 69 -7.49 -7.67 -13.90
C MET A 69 -6.40 -8.59 -13.39
N GLN A 70 -6.75 -9.64 -12.65
CA GLN A 70 -5.78 -10.65 -12.22
C GLN A 70 -5.05 -11.27 -13.42
N ALA A 71 -5.78 -11.66 -14.46
CA ALA A 71 -5.20 -12.21 -15.68
C ALA A 71 -4.30 -11.20 -16.41
N ALA A 72 -4.69 -9.92 -16.45
CA ALA A 72 -3.93 -8.87 -17.13
C ALA A 72 -2.57 -8.59 -16.47
N VAL A 73 -2.47 -8.77 -15.13
CA VAL A 73 -1.23 -8.53 -14.37
C VAL A 73 -0.47 -9.82 -14.01
N GLY A 74 -1.03 -10.98 -14.35
CA GLY A 74 -0.41 -12.28 -14.06
C GLY A 74 -0.45 -12.70 -12.58
N ILE A 75 -1.40 -12.16 -11.81
CA ILE A 75 -1.62 -12.48 -10.39
C ILE A 75 -2.95 -13.23 -10.28
N THR A 76 -3.01 -14.31 -9.51
CA THR A 76 -4.16 -15.22 -9.47
C THR A 76 -5.07 -15.02 -8.25
N GLU A 77 -4.73 -14.11 -7.37
CA GLU A 77 -5.45 -13.84 -6.13
C GLU A 77 -5.57 -12.33 -5.89
N PRO A 78 -6.57 -11.88 -5.12
CA PRO A 78 -6.64 -10.50 -4.67
C PRO A 78 -5.46 -10.13 -3.78
N ASP A 79 -5.12 -8.86 -3.76
CA ASP A 79 -4.15 -8.27 -2.84
C ASP A 79 -4.83 -7.38 -1.78
N TYR A 80 -4.09 -6.97 -0.78
CA TYR A 80 -4.57 -6.00 0.19
C TYR A 80 -3.53 -4.93 0.51
N GLY A 81 -4.04 -3.74 0.83
CA GLY A 81 -3.25 -2.60 1.25
C GLY A 81 -3.69 -2.06 2.61
N ILE A 82 -2.88 -1.19 3.16
CA ILE A 82 -3.11 -0.51 4.44
C ILE A 82 -3.67 0.88 4.18
N ILE A 83 -4.67 1.27 4.98
CA ILE A 83 -5.22 2.62 5.01
C ILE A 83 -4.93 3.21 6.39
N PHE A 84 -4.22 4.33 6.42
CA PHE A 84 -4.01 5.12 7.62
C PHE A 84 -5.09 6.20 7.79
N ASP A 85 -5.23 6.71 9.00
CA ASP A 85 -6.23 7.74 9.34
C ASP A 85 -6.07 9.04 8.54
N ASP A 86 -4.85 9.43 8.22
CA ASP A 86 -4.54 10.59 7.37
C ASP A 86 -4.88 10.40 5.88
N MET A 87 -5.21 9.17 5.46
CA MET A 87 -5.69 8.85 4.12
C MET A 87 -7.22 8.91 4.00
N VAL A 88 -7.93 9.06 5.12
CA VAL A 88 -9.39 9.12 5.14
C VAL A 88 -9.84 10.57 5.09
N LEU A 89 -10.50 10.94 4.01
CA LEU A 89 -10.98 12.30 3.78
C LEU A 89 -12.50 12.37 3.96
N GLU A 90 -12.98 13.50 4.43
CA GLU A 90 -14.41 13.75 4.53
C GLU A 90 -15.05 13.93 3.14
N ASN A 91 -16.32 13.55 3.03
CA ASN A 91 -17.08 13.77 1.80
C ASN A 91 -17.13 15.26 1.44
N GLY A 92 -16.81 15.57 0.19
CA GLY A 92 -16.74 16.95 -0.30
C GLY A 92 -15.40 17.64 -0.07
N SER A 93 -14.40 16.94 0.48
CA SER A 93 -13.04 17.47 0.59
C SER A 93 -12.44 17.77 -0.78
N ILE A 94 -11.62 18.80 -0.84
CA ILE A 94 -10.77 19.10 -1.99
C ILE A 94 -9.48 18.31 -1.82
N ILE A 95 -9.12 17.53 -2.83
CA ILE A 95 -7.88 16.75 -2.86
C ILE A 95 -6.88 17.52 -3.72
N PRO A 96 -5.82 18.11 -3.13
CA PRO A 96 -4.79 18.79 -3.91
C PRO A 96 -4.04 17.80 -4.80
N TRP A 97 -3.93 18.14 -6.09
CA TRP A 97 -3.26 17.27 -7.07
C TRP A 97 -1.80 17.01 -6.72
N ASP A 98 -1.11 17.98 -6.18
CA ASP A 98 0.31 17.97 -5.84
C ASP A 98 0.64 17.15 -4.57
N GLU A 99 -0.38 16.64 -3.87
CA GLU A 99 -0.19 15.68 -2.78
C GLU A 99 0.06 14.25 -3.26
N PHE A 100 -0.08 13.98 -4.55
CA PHE A 100 0.05 12.64 -5.12
C PHE A 100 1.07 12.62 -6.27
N THR A 101 1.76 11.50 -6.43
CA THR A 101 2.68 11.30 -7.56
C THR A 101 1.94 10.95 -8.85
N HIS A 102 0.96 10.03 -8.78
CA HIS A 102 0.14 9.57 -9.89
C HIS A 102 -1.29 9.28 -9.42
N PRO A 103 -2.11 10.32 -9.15
CA PRO A 103 -3.46 10.10 -8.64
C PRO A 103 -4.34 9.37 -9.66
N ARG A 104 -5.09 8.39 -9.17
CA ARG A 104 -6.12 7.67 -9.90
C ARG A 104 -7.38 7.62 -9.05
N VAL A 105 -8.53 7.65 -9.68
CA VAL A 105 -9.83 7.53 -9.02
C VAL A 105 -10.41 6.16 -9.33
N GLU A 106 -10.79 5.44 -8.27
CA GLU A 106 -11.50 4.16 -8.34
C GLU A 106 -12.80 4.29 -7.54
N VAL A 107 -13.87 3.63 -7.99
CA VAL A 107 -15.15 3.59 -7.28
C VAL A 107 -15.28 2.21 -6.64
N GLU A 108 -15.31 2.19 -5.30
CA GLU A 108 -15.33 0.95 -4.52
C GLU A 108 -16.40 1.00 -3.43
N LEU A 109 -16.82 -0.17 -2.95
CA LEU A 109 -17.63 -0.29 -1.75
C LEU A 109 -16.73 -0.26 -0.52
N ALA A 110 -17.10 0.56 0.46
CA ALA A 110 -16.44 0.61 1.75
C ALA A 110 -17.37 0.11 2.86
N PHE A 111 -16.85 -0.70 3.76
CA PHE A 111 -17.56 -1.21 4.93
C PHE A 111 -16.96 -0.60 6.20
N VAL A 112 -17.79 0.09 6.96
CA VAL A 112 -17.41 0.59 8.29
C VAL A 112 -17.82 -0.46 9.32
N LEU A 113 -16.84 -1.07 9.97
CA LEU A 113 -17.08 -2.14 10.93
C LEU A 113 -17.59 -1.58 12.26
N GLY A 114 -18.72 -2.09 12.74
CA GLY A 114 -19.29 -1.72 14.04
C GLY A 114 -18.54 -2.33 15.24
N LYS A 115 -17.72 -3.36 15.01
CA LYS A 115 -16.85 -4.00 16.01
C LYS A 115 -15.67 -4.67 15.30
N SER A 116 -14.58 -4.91 16.04
CA SER A 116 -13.45 -5.69 15.54
C SER A 116 -13.88 -7.11 15.13
N ILE A 117 -13.34 -7.58 14.02
CA ILE A 117 -13.48 -8.95 13.56
C ILE A 117 -12.12 -9.61 13.76
N SER A 118 -12.12 -10.70 14.51
CA SER A 118 -10.97 -11.58 14.72
C SER A 118 -11.40 -13.02 14.42
N GLY A 119 -10.60 -13.76 13.72
CA GLY A 119 -10.74 -15.19 13.45
C GLY A 119 -9.68 -15.99 14.18
#